data_2b663024c7cd5d36758de9c1cf761d53
#
_entry.id   2b663024c7cd5d36758de9c1cf761d53
#
_cell.length_a   1.000
_cell.length_b   1.000
_cell.length_c   1.000
_cell.angle_alpha   90.00
_cell.angle_beta   90.00
_cell.angle_gamma   90.00
#
_symmetry.space_group_name_H-M   'P 1'
#
loop_
_entity.id
_entity.type
_entity.pdbx_description
1 polymer ?
#
loop_
_entity_poly.entity_id
_entity_poly.type
_entity_poly.pdbx_seq_one_letter_code
_entity_poly.pdbx_strand_id
1 'polypeptide(L)'
;MKAIMIMFDSLNRHFLPNYGCSWTVMPQFQRLAEKALTFDCFYGGSMPCMPARRELHTGRYNFLHSSWCPMQPFDDSVIKRMKDAGIYTHISTDHFHYWQDGGSCYLTKFDSHEIVRGQQGDPWMGQVAWPDYPDTLSRRKNTQSWRHDWVNRQFITTETAM
;
A
#
# COMPACT_ATOMS: atom_id res chain seq x y z
N MET A 1 7.55 -15.37 19.07
CA MET A 1 6.54 -15.50 17.99
C MET A 1 6.91 -14.54 16.89
N LYS A 2 6.72 -14.92 15.61
CA LYS A 2 6.95 -14.04 14.45
C LYS A 2 5.62 -13.86 13.74
N ALA A 3 5.30 -12.64 13.27
CA ALA A 3 4.12 -12.33 12.50
C ALA A 3 4.51 -11.57 11.22
N ILE A 4 3.85 -11.88 10.12
CA ILE A 4 3.99 -11.18 8.85
C ILE A 4 2.61 -10.73 8.43
N MET A 5 2.45 -9.44 8.15
CA MET A 5 1.26 -8.87 7.56
C MET A 5 1.56 -8.51 6.11
N ILE A 6 0.77 -9.01 5.18
CA ILE A 6 0.88 -8.66 3.76
C ILE A 6 -0.39 -7.90 3.37
N MET A 7 -0.20 -6.69 2.87
CA MET A 7 -1.29 -5.82 2.43
C MET A 7 -1.15 -5.53 0.94
N PHE A 8 -2.24 -5.70 0.22
CA PHE A 8 -2.35 -5.32 -1.19
C PHE A 8 -3.25 -4.09 -1.30
N ASP A 9 -2.88 -3.13 -2.13
CA ASP A 9 -3.67 -1.92 -2.32
C ASP A 9 -5.01 -2.23 -3.00
N SER A 10 -5.00 -2.71 -4.21
CA SER A 10 -6.21 -2.83 -5.04
C SER A 10 -6.66 -4.28 -5.30
N LEU A 11 -6.22 -5.23 -4.49
CA LEU A 11 -6.62 -6.62 -4.66
C LEU A 11 -8.06 -6.85 -4.20
N ASN A 12 -8.95 -7.09 -5.16
CA ASN A 12 -10.34 -7.38 -4.88
C ASN A 12 -10.54 -8.89 -4.61
N ARG A 13 -11.27 -9.22 -3.55
CA ARG A 13 -11.56 -10.61 -3.16
C ARG A 13 -12.23 -11.43 -4.28
N HIS A 14 -12.99 -10.78 -5.17
CA HIS A 14 -13.63 -11.46 -6.31
C HIS A 14 -12.65 -12.03 -7.34
N PHE A 15 -11.37 -11.68 -7.26
CA PHE A 15 -10.31 -12.28 -8.06
C PHE A 15 -9.62 -13.48 -7.37
N LEU A 16 -9.97 -13.77 -6.14
CA LEU A 16 -9.32 -14.80 -5.34
C LEU A 16 -10.06 -16.14 -5.41
N PRO A 17 -9.34 -17.25 -5.62
CA PRO A 17 -9.94 -18.58 -5.71
C PRO A 17 -10.72 -18.99 -4.47
N ASN A 18 -10.25 -18.62 -3.28
CA ASN A 18 -10.91 -18.92 -2.00
C ASN A 18 -12.23 -18.18 -1.79
N TYR A 19 -12.55 -17.20 -2.64
CA TYR A 19 -13.87 -16.54 -2.71
C TYR A 19 -14.65 -16.92 -3.96
N GLY A 20 -14.30 -18.05 -4.60
CA GLY A 20 -15.05 -18.63 -5.72
C GLY A 20 -14.63 -18.15 -7.12
N CYS A 21 -13.54 -17.42 -7.26
CA CYS A 21 -13.04 -17.03 -8.58
C CYS A 21 -12.42 -18.21 -9.32
N SER A 22 -12.95 -18.56 -10.49
CA SER A 22 -12.47 -19.67 -11.31
C SER A 22 -11.65 -19.28 -12.53
N TRP A 23 -11.58 -17.97 -12.84
CA TRP A 23 -10.94 -17.48 -14.06
C TRP A 23 -9.56 -16.85 -13.81
N THR A 24 -9.17 -16.61 -12.56
CA THR A 24 -7.83 -16.16 -12.20
C THR A 24 -6.93 -17.36 -11.87
N VAL A 25 -5.67 -17.28 -12.25
CA VAL A 25 -4.66 -18.29 -11.94
C VAL A 25 -3.82 -17.79 -10.76
N MET A 26 -4.19 -18.17 -9.55
CA MET A 26 -3.53 -17.76 -8.30
C MET A 26 -3.24 -18.96 -7.38
N PRO A 27 -2.34 -19.87 -7.78
CA PRO A 27 -2.12 -21.14 -7.05
C PRO A 27 -1.55 -20.92 -5.65
N GLN A 28 -0.80 -19.85 -5.41
CA GLN A 28 -0.24 -19.57 -4.09
C GLN A 28 -1.31 -19.09 -3.10
N PHE A 29 -2.28 -18.30 -3.56
CA PHE A 29 -3.43 -17.93 -2.73
C PHE A 29 -4.30 -19.14 -2.39
N GLN A 30 -4.48 -20.04 -3.33
CA GLN A 30 -5.19 -21.29 -3.09
C GLN A 30 -4.48 -22.14 -2.04
N ARG A 31 -3.16 -22.35 -2.17
CA ARG A 31 -2.35 -23.09 -1.19
C ARG A 31 -2.35 -22.42 0.19
N LEU A 32 -2.39 -21.09 0.25
CA LEU A 32 -2.51 -20.37 1.51
C LEU A 32 -3.88 -20.60 2.14
N ALA A 33 -4.95 -20.51 1.36
CA ALA A 33 -6.33 -20.72 1.84
C ALA A 33 -6.56 -22.13 2.41
N GLU A 34 -5.91 -23.15 1.85
CA GLU A 34 -5.96 -24.53 2.35
C GLU A 34 -5.39 -24.69 3.78
N LYS A 35 -4.54 -23.74 4.22
CA LYS A 35 -3.81 -23.78 5.49
C LYS A 35 -4.18 -22.66 6.46
N ALA A 36 -5.03 -21.75 6.05
CA ALA A 36 -5.35 -20.55 6.78
C ALA A 36 -6.87 -20.35 6.91
N LEU A 37 -7.27 -19.52 7.85
CA LEU A 37 -8.68 -19.10 7.95
C LEU A 37 -8.97 -18.04 6.89
N THR A 38 -10.06 -18.20 6.18
CA THR A 38 -10.61 -17.20 5.27
C THR A 38 -11.78 -16.50 5.97
N PHE A 39 -11.75 -15.16 5.99
CA PHE A 39 -12.80 -14.35 6.60
C PHE A 39 -13.74 -13.83 5.51
N ASP A 40 -15.00 -14.24 5.51
CA ASP A 40 -16.01 -13.78 4.57
C ASP A 40 -16.53 -12.38 4.91
N CYS A 41 -16.58 -12.06 6.20
CA CYS A 41 -17.11 -10.82 6.75
C CYS A 41 -16.02 -10.03 7.49
N PHE A 42 -15.04 -9.51 6.76
CA PHE A 42 -14.02 -8.61 7.29
C PHE A 42 -14.18 -7.23 6.67
N TYR A 43 -14.53 -6.23 7.48
CA TYR A 43 -14.89 -4.89 7.02
C TYR A 43 -13.86 -3.86 7.45
N GLY A 44 -13.46 -2.99 6.50
CA GLY A 44 -12.73 -1.76 6.81
C GLY A 44 -13.72 -0.63 7.08
N GLY A 45 -13.37 0.26 7.99
CA GLY A 45 -14.22 1.40 8.34
C GLY A 45 -14.05 2.57 7.39
N SER A 46 -12.83 2.93 7.06
CA SER A 46 -12.51 4.09 6.22
C SER A 46 -11.70 3.72 5.00
N MET A 47 -11.96 4.42 3.91
CA MET A 47 -11.29 4.29 2.63
C MET A 47 -10.97 5.69 2.08
N PRO A 48 -10.02 5.87 1.17
CA PRO A 48 -9.11 4.87 0.63
C PRO A 48 -7.87 4.60 1.51
N CYS A 49 -6.69 4.46 0.92
CA CYS A 49 -5.47 3.92 1.53
C CYS A 49 -5.04 4.58 2.85
N MET A 50 -4.88 5.90 2.92
CA MET A 50 -4.34 6.56 4.13
C MET A 50 -5.27 6.48 5.33
N PRO A 51 -6.59 6.75 5.22
CA PRO A 51 -7.54 6.51 6.30
C PRO A 51 -7.59 5.06 6.76
N ALA A 52 -7.61 4.09 5.84
CA ALA A 52 -7.62 2.67 6.17
C ALA A 52 -6.37 2.24 6.94
N ARG A 53 -5.19 2.73 6.52
CA ARG A 53 -3.92 2.46 7.22
C ARG A 53 -3.89 3.10 8.60
N ARG A 54 -4.45 4.30 8.77
CA ARG A 54 -4.59 4.94 10.08
C ARG A 54 -5.48 4.13 11.01
N GLU A 55 -6.61 3.62 10.52
CA GLU A 55 -7.47 2.70 11.29
C GLU A 55 -6.74 1.44 11.71
N LEU A 56 -5.97 0.85 10.80
CA LEU A 56 -5.16 -0.32 11.09
C LEU A 56 -4.16 -0.08 12.23
N HIS A 57 -3.54 1.08 12.27
CA HIS A 57 -2.58 1.44 13.32
C HIS A 57 -3.25 1.77 14.65
N THR A 58 -4.40 2.44 14.60
CA THR A 58 -5.02 3.04 15.80
C THR A 58 -6.21 2.27 16.37
N GLY A 59 -6.81 1.39 15.58
CA GLY A 59 -8.07 0.72 15.92
C GLY A 59 -9.29 1.67 16.00
N ARG A 60 -9.18 2.89 15.45
CA ARG A 60 -10.23 3.92 15.52
C ARG A 60 -10.75 4.24 14.13
N TYR A 61 -12.06 4.28 13.96
CA TYR A 61 -12.69 4.68 12.70
C TYR A 61 -12.32 6.12 12.31
N ASN A 62 -11.56 6.27 11.24
CA ASN A 62 -11.03 7.57 10.82
C ASN A 62 -12.16 8.54 10.44
N PHE A 63 -13.21 8.08 9.76
CA PHE A 63 -14.32 8.92 9.32
C PHE A 63 -15.10 9.60 10.46
N LEU A 64 -14.99 9.12 11.68
CA LEU A 64 -15.66 9.72 12.84
C LEU A 64 -14.98 11.00 13.35
N HIS A 65 -13.71 11.24 12.95
CA HIS A 65 -12.96 12.36 13.52
C HIS A 65 -11.97 13.01 12.55
N SER A 66 -11.84 12.49 11.31
CA SER A 66 -10.93 13.07 10.32
C SER A 66 -11.38 12.75 8.91
N SER A 67 -11.12 13.66 7.98
CA SER A 67 -11.19 13.44 6.56
C SER A 67 -9.98 12.62 6.08
N TRP A 68 -9.75 12.54 4.78
CA TRP A 68 -8.54 11.94 4.24
C TRP A 68 -7.30 12.69 4.76
N CYS A 69 -6.53 12.01 5.59
CA CYS A 69 -5.29 12.55 6.14
C CYS A 69 -4.34 11.42 6.55
N PRO A 70 -3.05 11.71 6.67
CA PRO A 70 -2.09 10.77 7.23
C PRO A 70 -2.32 10.58 8.74
N MET A 71 -1.65 9.56 9.29
CA MET A 71 -1.55 9.38 10.73
C MET A 71 -0.81 10.57 11.35
N GLN A 72 -1.32 11.05 12.49
CA GLN A 72 -0.73 12.17 13.19
C GLN A 72 0.38 11.70 14.17
N PRO A 73 1.36 12.55 14.48
CA PRO A 73 2.45 12.20 15.40
C PRO A 73 1.95 11.72 16.77
N PHE A 74 0.82 12.25 17.24
CA PHE A 74 0.19 11.92 18.53
C PHE A 74 -0.76 10.72 18.48
N ASP A 75 -1.01 10.14 17.32
CA ASP A 75 -1.87 8.95 17.22
C ASP A 75 -1.23 7.77 17.94
N ASP A 76 -2.03 7.10 18.74
CA ASP A 76 -1.64 5.88 19.44
C ASP A 76 -1.62 4.72 18.45
N SER A 77 -0.43 4.22 18.15
CA SER A 77 -0.20 3.19 17.14
C SER A 77 0.13 1.84 17.78
N VAL A 78 -0.58 0.80 17.37
CA VAL A 78 -0.27 -0.58 17.78
C VAL A 78 1.17 -0.97 17.44
N ILE A 79 1.69 -0.53 16.32
CA ILE A 79 3.08 -0.78 15.90
C ILE A 79 4.06 -0.12 16.87
N LYS A 80 3.81 1.14 17.22
CA LYS A 80 4.64 1.83 18.22
C LYS A 80 4.58 1.13 19.58
N ARG A 81 3.41 0.68 20.01
CA ARG A 81 3.26 -0.09 21.26
C ARG A 81 4.05 -1.40 21.24
N MET A 82 4.05 -2.11 20.09
CA MET A 82 4.88 -3.31 19.92
C MET A 82 6.36 -2.99 20.05
N LYS A 83 6.84 -1.95 19.37
CA LYS A 83 8.21 -1.44 19.47
C LYS A 83 8.57 -1.08 20.91
N ASP A 84 7.74 -0.32 21.59
CA ASP A 84 7.95 0.10 22.98
C ASP A 84 7.98 -1.11 23.95
N ALA A 85 7.31 -2.21 23.60
CA ALA A 85 7.34 -3.48 24.33
C ALA A 85 8.53 -4.39 23.94
N GLY A 86 9.50 -3.90 23.17
CA GLY A 86 10.68 -4.65 22.75
C GLY A 86 10.46 -5.65 21.63
N ILE A 87 9.34 -5.58 20.93
CA ILE A 87 9.08 -6.38 19.73
C ILE A 87 9.61 -5.60 18.53
N TYR A 88 10.62 -6.15 17.85
CA TYR A 88 11.18 -5.55 16.66
C TYR A 88 10.16 -5.51 15.53
N THR A 89 9.98 -4.35 14.94
CA THR A 89 9.01 -4.08 13.89
C THR A 89 9.67 -3.54 12.62
N HIS A 90 9.27 -4.09 11.49
CA HIS A 90 9.78 -3.69 10.18
C HIS A 90 8.64 -3.54 9.19
N ILE A 91 8.75 -2.57 8.28
CA ILE A 91 7.87 -2.42 7.13
C ILE A 91 8.68 -2.33 5.83
N SER A 92 8.28 -3.10 4.82
CA SER A 92 8.67 -2.90 3.43
C SER A 92 7.44 -2.43 2.66
N THR A 93 7.53 -1.33 1.94
CA THR A 93 6.38 -0.70 1.30
C THR A 93 6.76 0.03 0.02
N ASP A 94 5.85 0.01 -0.94
CA ASP A 94 5.90 0.80 -2.17
C ASP A 94 4.88 1.97 -2.15
N HIS A 95 4.18 2.17 -1.03
CA HIS A 95 3.07 3.11 -0.93
C HIS A 95 3.55 4.56 -0.95
N PHE A 96 3.36 5.24 -2.07
CA PHE A 96 3.84 6.60 -2.33
C PHE A 96 3.38 7.64 -1.29
N HIS A 97 2.16 7.55 -0.80
CA HIS A 97 1.64 8.52 0.17
C HIS A 97 2.38 8.54 1.52
N TYR A 98 3.24 7.55 1.80
CA TYR A 98 4.04 7.55 3.02
C TYR A 98 5.16 8.58 3.05
N TRP A 99 5.56 9.15 1.92
CA TRP A 99 6.55 10.24 1.87
C TRP A 99 6.01 11.54 1.27
N GLN A 100 4.70 11.64 1.13
CA GLN A 100 4.03 12.92 0.99
C GLN A 100 3.95 13.65 2.34
N ASP A 101 3.58 14.92 2.33
CA ASP A 101 3.46 15.74 3.53
C ASP A 101 2.64 15.05 4.63
N GLY A 102 3.27 14.89 5.79
CA GLY A 102 2.71 14.21 6.94
C GLY A 102 2.69 12.68 6.88
N GLY A 103 2.90 12.04 5.73
CA GLY A 103 2.82 10.59 5.56
C GLY A 103 3.91 9.82 6.31
N SER A 104 5.09 10.40 6.48
CA SER A 104 6.23 9.78 7.17
C SER A 104 5.94 9.37 8.62
N CYS A 105 4.88 9.89 9.23
CA CYS A 105 4.44 9.46 10.57
C CYS A 105 4.16 7.96 10.66
N TYR A 106 3.80 7.29 9.57
CA TYR A 106 3.64 5.84 9.55
C TYR A 106 4.98 5.11 9.70
N LEU A 107 5.97 5.51 8.92
CA LEU A 107 7.28 4.84 8.85
C LEU A 107 8.05 4.97 10.17
N THR A 108 7.96 6.11 10.84
CA THR A 108 8.65 6.37 12.10
C THR A 108 8.11 5.57 13.29
N LYS A 109 6.95 4.91 13.15
CA LYS A 109 6.40 4.01 14.17
C LYS A 109 7.10 2.65 14.20
N PHE A 110 7.77 2.26 13.11
CA PHE A 110 8.54 1.02 13.01
C PHE A 110 9.98 1.22 13.50
N ASP A 111 10.66 0.12 13.84
CA ASP A 111 12.10 0.14 14.15
C ASP A 111 12.92 0.36 12.89
N SER A 112 12.50 -0.24 11.78
CA SER A 112 13.12 -0.05 10.48
C SER A 112 12.08 -0.09 9.35
N HIS A 113 12.45 0.50 8.23
CA HIS A 113 11.60 0.52 7.05
C HIS A 113 12.42 0.45 5.76
N GLU A 114 11.83 -0.15 4.75
CA GLU A 114 12.31 -0.19 3.37
C GLU A 114 11.25 0.40 2.44
N ILE A 115 11.67 1.21 1.48
CA ILE A 115 10.77 1.88 0.55
C ILE A 115 11.16 1.49 -0.87
N VAL A 116 10.23 0.84 -1.58
CA VAL A 116 10.33 0.57 -3.02
C VAL A 116 9.75 1.75 -3.77
N ARG A 117 10.60 2.51 -4.48
CA ARG A 117 10.20 3.72 -5.20
C ARG A 117 9.56 3.42 -6.56
N GLY A 118 8.89 4.41 -7.14
CA GLY A 118 8.39 4.38 -8.50
C GLY A 118 6.98 3.85 -8.69
N GLN A 119 6.22 3.61 -7.61
CA GLN A 119 4.83 3.21 -7.68
C GLN A 119 3.88 4.42 -7.54
N GLN A 120 2.63 4.28 -7.98
CA GLN A 120 1.55 5.25 -7.76
C GLN A 120 1.86 6.68 -8.26
N GLY A 121 2.63 6.83 -9.32
CA GLY A 121 3.00 8.15 -9.83
C GLY A 121 4.08 8.86 -9.02
N ASP A 122 4.85 8.13 -8.23
CA ASP A 122 5.97 8.64 -7.44
C ASP A 122 6.99 9.39 -8.32
N PRO A 123 7.22 10.70 -8.12
CA PRO A 123 8.19 11.47 -8.88
C PRO A 123 9.61 11.25 -8.35
N TRP A 124 10.06 10.01 -8.27
CA TRP A 124 11.33 9.63 -7.65
C TRP A 124 12.55 9.89 -8.51
N MET A 125 12.34 10.08 -9.83
CA MET A 125 13.40 10.40 -10.76
C MET A 125 13.25 11.83 -11.30
N GLY A 126 14.36 12.52 -11.46
CA GLY A 126 14.38 13.84 -12.10
C GLY A 126 14.02 13.74 -13.58
N GLN A 127 12.95 14.38 -13.99
CA GLN A 127 12.44 14.38 -15.36
C GLN A 127 12.15 15.80 -15.80
N VAL A 128 13.09 16.42 -16.53
CA VAL A 128 12.96 17.80 -17.02
C VAL A 128 12.04 17.86 -18.24
N ALA A 129 12.21 16.93 -19.18
CA ALA A 129 11.37 16.80 -20.36
C ALA A 129 10.60 15.49 -20.29
N TRP A 130 9.29 15.55 -20.56
CA TRP A 130 8.48 14.34 -20.63
C TRP A 130 8.82 13.56 -21.90
N PRO A 131 8.96 12.22 -21.83
CA PRO A 131 9.05 11.40 -23.02
C PRO A 131 7.72 11.39 -23.77
N ASP A 132 7.73 10.97 -25.02
CA ASP A 132 6.52 10.70 -25.76
C ASP A 132 5.72 9.60 -25.04
N TYR A 133 4.47 9.86 -24.81
CA TYR A 133 3.53 8.91 -24.17
C TYR A 133 2.20 8.93 -24.93
N PRO A 134 1.45 7.82 -24.90
CA PRO A 134 0.17 7.75 -25.55
C PRO A 134 -0.82 8.81 -25.03
N ASP A 135 -1.64 9.37 -25.90
CA ASP A 135 -2.67 10.34 -25.52
C ASP A 135 -3.62 9.83 -24.45
N THR A 136 -3.82 8.53 -24.41
CA THR A 136 -4.65 7.84 -23.43
C THR A 136 -3.92 6.66 -22.82
N LEU A 137 -3.49 6.79 -21.56
CA LEU A 137 -2.92 5.69 -20.77
C LEU A 137 -4.00 4.87 -20.07
N SER A 138 -5.20 5.42 -19.95
CA SER A 138 -6.37 4.76 -19.40
C SER A 138 -7.63 5.54 -19.79
N ARG A 139 -8.82 5.06 -19.35
CA ARG A 139 -10.08 5.78 -19.49
C ARG A 139 -10.14 7.12 -18.74
N ARG A 140 -9.18 7.38 -17.86
CA ARG A 140 -9.03 8.66 -17.16
C ARG A 140 -8.14 9.59 -17.97
N LYS A 141 -8.48 10.88 -18.01
CA LYS A 141 -7.67 11.90 -18.68
C LYS A 141 -6.27 11.93 -18.05
N ASN A 142 -5.27 12.20 -18.89
CA ASN A 142 -3.86 12.31 -18.48
C ASN A 142 -3.70 13.30 -17.33
N THR A 143 -3.46 12.78 -16.13
CA THR A 143 -3.05 13.55 -14.96
C THR A 143 -1.54 13.50 -14.80
N GLN A 144 -0.97 14.41 -14.02
CA GLN A 144 0.46 14.42 -13.73
C GLN A 144 0.95 13.08 -13.15
N SER A 145 0.17 12.46 -12.27
CA SER A 145 0.51 11.16 -11.69
C SER A 145 0.60 10.02 -12.72
N TRP A 146 -0.27 10.02 -13.73
CA TRP A 146 -0.21 9.03 -14.80
C TRP A 146 1.04 9.14 -15.68
N ARG A 147 1.52 10.36 -15.89
CA ARG A 147 2.77 10.59 -16.60
C ARG A 147 3.95 10.02 -15.84
N HIS A 148 4.01 10.24 -14.53
CA HIS A 148 5.04 9.63 -13.67
C HIS A 148 4.95 8.11 -13.68
N ASP A 149 3.75 7.52 -13.60
CA ASP A 149 3.58 6.08 -13.70
C ASP A 149 4.11 5.52 -15.04
N TRP A 150 3.87 6.21 -16.14
CA TRP A 150 4.39 5.79 -17.44
C TRP A 150 5.91 5.81 -17.50
N VAL A 151 6.53 6.88 -17.03
CA VAL A 151 7.99 7.00 -16.93
C VAL A 151 8.55 5.91 -16.00
N ASN A 152 7.99 5.76 -14.83
CA ASN A 152 8.47 4.82 -13.83
C ASN A 152 8.46 3.38 -14.32
N ARG A 153 7.43 2.96 -15.05
CA ARG A 153 7.33 1.60 -15.63
C ARG A 153 8.47 1.30 -16.60
N GLN A 154 8.96 2.30 -17.32
CA GLN A 154 10.09 2.10 -18.23
C GLN A 154 11.39 1.79 -17.49
N PHE A 155 11.56 2.33 -16.28
CA PHE A 155 12.74 2.09 -15.44
C PHE A 155 12.63 0.80 -14.62
N ILE A 156 11.47 0.53 -14.05
CA ILE A 156 11.26 -0.68 -13.23
C ILE A 156 11.45 -1.97 -14.04
N THR A 157 11.03 -1.98 -15.31
CA THR A 157 11.19 -3.17 -16.18
C THR A 157 12.63 -3.46 -16.58
N THR A 158 13.53 -2.47 -16.52
CA THR A 158 14.95 -2.66 -16.84
C THR A 158 15.80 -3.07 -15.64
N GLU A 159 15.43 -2.68 -14.42
CA GLU A 159 16.19 -3.01 -13.20
C GLU A 159 15.73 -4.29 -12.50
N THR A 160 14.49 -4.69 -12.64
CA THR A 160 13.97 -5.94 -12.05
C THR A 160 14.17 -7.18 -12.93
N ALA A 161 14.74 -7.01 -14.10
CA ALA A 161 15.09 -8.10 -15.02
C ALA A 161 16.55 -8.57 -14.87
N MET A 162 17.31 -8.04 -13.92
CA MET A 162 18.62 -8.51 -13.45
C MET A 162 18.48 -9.19 -12.09
#